data_e8ff8abebe79462b8ca71435a711a7a0
#
_entry.id   e8ff8abebe79462b8ca71435a711a7a0
#
_cell.length_a   1.000
_cell.length_b   1.000
_cell.length_c   1.000
_cell.angle_alpha   90.00
_cell.angle_beta   90.00
_cell.angle_gamma   90.00
#
_symmetry.space_group_name_H-M   'P 1'
#
loop_
_entity.id
_entity.type
_entity.pdbx_description
1 polymer ?
#
loop_
_entity_poly.entity_id
_entity_poly.type
_entity_poly.pdbx_seq_one_letter_code
_entity_poly.pdbx_strand_id
1 'polypeptide(L)'
;MSKSGGVGSPLAIATLFFGNGFAIASTFSRMPSIRDQLGCTPDQLAFALVCMGIGSVVGMPFAGRFVERYSSRTVSLAATVILLSSYAALPLSRSLFVLGTTLLIAGVGAGVGDVAMNVQGHLVEERRGKVLMPYWHGSFSIGAVFGSFFGWLSVVTGLPLSWQLPTVSAILMVVMGLATTHYLRDGILNSSFEKKAVVRGPQTLPVSRSTRCQDRRLRFEPIVIVLGIVILATAVGEGVANDWLALVLVDDRGAAPAVGALTYGGFNLTMAIGRFTGGSAIQRFGRVPVLRSAGTLACAGITALCLVNSTFIALLGAFAWGLGLSVVFPAVISAAGEIPGRGVAAIAQVATIGYAGFLIGAPLIGLLARWMPLDRALLAIAPIALLITLLASAAKERSPQTVR
;
A
#
# COMPACT_ATOMS: atom_id res chain seq x y z
N MET A 1 9.55 42.28 -8.98
CA MET A 1 8.73 41.35 -8.20
C MET A 1 9.18 39.91 -8.56
N SER A 2 10.05 39.35 -7.74
CA SER A 2 10.59 37.98 -7.90
C SER A 2 9.46 36.99 -7.71
N LYS A 3 9.05 36.28 -8.77
CA LYS A 3 8.19 35.06 -8.64
C LYS A 3 9.04 33.98 -8.02
N SER A 4 9.02 33.88 -6.68
CA SER A 4 9.54 32.73 -5.96
C SER A 4 8.79 31.50 -6.46
N GLY A 5 9.43 30.72 -7.29
CA GLY A 5 8.95 29.40 -7.67
C GLY A 5 8.81 28.57 -6.39
N GLY A 6 7.57 28.46 -5.86
CA GLY A 6 7.29 27.87 -4.57
C GLY A 6 7.91 26.48 -4.46
N VAL A 7 8.68 26.26 -3.41
CA VAL A 7 9.12 24.92 -3.00
C VAL A 7 7.86 24.20 -2.58
N GLY A 8 7.43 23.17 -3.31
CA GLY A 8 6.20 22.42 -3.03
C GLY A 8 6.07 22.06 -1.55
N SER A 9 4.85 22.07 -1.05
CA SER A 9 4.58 21.87 0.37
C SER A 9 4.66 20.37 0.74
N PRO A 10 5.62 19.94 1.59
CA PRO A 10 5.63 18.57 2.09
C PRO A 10 4.35 18.21 2.83
N LEU A 11 3.72 19.19 3.48
CA LEU A 11 2.45 19.01 4.18
C LEU A 11 1.32 18.67 3.19
N ALA A 12 1.30 19.28 2.01
CA ALA A 12 0.30 18.97 0.99
C ALA A 12 0.38 17.50 0.54
N ILE A 13 1.59 16.98 0.37
CA ILE A 13 1.82 15.57 0.01
C ILE A 13 1.40 14.66 1.19
N ALA A 14 1.81 15.01 2.41
CA ALA A 14 1.41 14.28 3.61
C ALA A 14 -0.13 14.23 3.76
N THR A 15 -0.83 15.32 3.41
CA THR A 15 -2.29 15.38 3.44
C THR A 15 -2.93 14.40 2.45
N LEU A 16 -2.37 14.24 1.24
CA LEU A 16 -2.89 13.27 0.28
C LEU A 16 -2.62 11.83 0.74
N PHE A 17 -1.43 11.53 1.23
CA PHE A 17 -1.13 10.21 1.79
C PHE A 17 -2.03 9.88 2.98
N PHE A 18 -2.19 10.81 3.93
CA PHE A 18 -3.10 10.66 5.06
C PHE A 18 -4.55 10.44 4.60
N GLY A 19 -5.04 11.28 3.68
CA GLY A 19 -6.41 11.19 3.17
C GLY A 19 -6.70 9.88 2.46
N ASN A 20 -5.75 9.35 1.67
CA ASN A 20 -5.87 8.04 1.05
C ASN A 20 -5.94 6.91 2.09
N GLY A 21 -5.03 6.92 3.09
CA GLY A 21 -5.05 5.95 4.17
C GLY A 21 -6.36 6.00 4.96
N PHE A 22 -6.84 7.20 5.29
CA PHE A 22 -8.12 7.40 6.00
C PHE A 22 -9.30 6.87 5.16
N ALA A 23 -9.38 7.23 3.89
CA ALA A 23 -10.48 6.82 3.01
C ALA A 23 -10.56 5.29 2.86
N ILE A 24 -9.42 4.64 2.59
CA ILE A 24 -9.34 3.19 2.46
C ILE A 24 -9.78 2.53 3.77
N ALA A 25 -9.16 2.89 4.88
CA ALA A 25 -9.40 2.20 6.15
C ALA A 25 -10.82 2.45 6.70
N SER A 26 -11.36 3.67 6.54
CA SER A 26 -12.75 3.98 6.89
C SER A 26 -13.76 3.17 6.07
N THR A 27 -13.45 2.87 4.81
CA THR A 27 -14.31 2.06 3.93
C THR A 27 -14.17 0.57 4.27
N PHE A 28 -12.95 0.06 4.37
CA PHE A 28 -12.71 -1.37 4.58
C PHE A 28 -13.11 -1.85 5.98
N SER A 29 -13.04 -1.00 7.01
CA SER A 29 -13.60 -1.31 8.34
C SER A 29 -15.12 -1.53 8.34
N ARG A 30 -15.82 -1.13 7.27
CA ARG A 30 -17.27 -1.29 7.09
C ARG A 30 -17.64 -2.39 6.08
N MET A 31 -16.66 -3.22 5.67
CA MET A 31 -16.93 -4.35 4.75
C MET A 31 -18.04 -5.29 5.22
N PRO A 32 -18.12 -5.66 6.52
CA PRO A 32 -19.26 -6.44 7.01
C PRO A 32 -20.61 -5.77 6.71
N SER A 33 -20.72 -4.46 6.93
CA SER A 33 -21.97 -3.70 6.66
C SER A 33 -22.34 -3.67 5.18
N ILE A 34 -21.34 -3.58 4.27
CA ILE A 34 -21.57 -3.62 2.81
C ILE A 34 -22.03 -5.02 2.39
N ARG A 35 -21.39 -6.07 2.90
CA ARG A 35 -21.78 -7.46 2.68
C ARG A 35 -23.22 -7.71 3.12
N ASP A 36 -23.55 -7.33 4.35
CA ASP A 36 -24.88 -7.55 4.92
C ASP A 36 -25.98 -6.79 4.16
N GLN A 37 -25.69 -5.56 3.70
CA GLN A 37 -26.61 -4.78 2.84
C GLN A 37 -26.94 -5.51 1.55
N LEU A 38 -25.97 -6.25 0.97
CA LEU A 38 -26.14 -6.98 -0.28
C LEU A 38 -26.62 -8.40 -0.07
N GLY A 39 -26.57 -8.96 1.15
CA GLY A 39 -26.86 -10.35 1.44
C GLY A 39 -25.95 -11.30 0.67
N CYS A 40 -24.70 -10.91 0.40
CA CYS A 40 -23.79 -11.70 -0.41
C CYS A 40 -22.88 -12.59 0.46
N THR A 41 -22.43 -13.70 -0.13
CA THR A 41 -21.48 -14.63 0.49
C THR A 41 -20.05 -14.07 0.42
N PRO A 42 -19.11 -14.56 1.27
CA PRO A 42 -17.72 -14.10 1.25
C PRO A 42 -17.03 -14.27 -0.13
N ASP A 43 -17.29 -15.36 -0.83
CA ASP A 43 -16.73 -15.60 -2.17
C ASP A 43 -17.27 -14.62 -3.21
N GLN A 44 -18.55 -14.25 -3.11
CA GLN A 44 -19.16 -13.23 -3.98
C GLN A 44 -18.55 -11.85 -3.70
N LEU A 45 -18.34 -11.51 -2.42
CA LEU A 45 -17.66 -10.28 -2.04
C LEU A 45 -16.21 -10.26 -2.58
N ALA A 46 -15.51 -11.40 -2.52
CA ALA A 46 -14.15 -11.52 -3.05
C ALA A 46 -14.06 -11.11 -4.52
N PHE A 47 -15.02 -11.50 -5.37
CA PHE A 47 -15.05 -11.07 -6.77
C PHE A 47 -15.15 -9.55 -6.92
N ALA A 48 -15.93 -8.90 -6.07
CA ALA A 48 -16.04 -7.45 -6.09
C ALA A 48 -14.73 -6.77 -5.62
N LEU A 49 -14.06 -7.32 -4.58
CA LEU A 49 -12.78 -6.81 -4.09
C LEU A 49 -11.66 -6.97 -5.13
N VAL A 50 -11.62 -8.09 -5.86
CA VAL A 50 -10.68 -8.31 -6.97
C VAL A 50 -10.81 -7.22 -8.03
N CYS A 51 -12.02 -6.74 -8.31
CA CYS A 51 -12.24 -5.66 -9.28
C CYS A 51 -11.47 -4.39 -8.89
N MET A 52 -11.36 -4.06 -7.59
CA MET A 52 -10.54 -2.92 -7.14
C MET A 52 -9.05 -3.14 -7.43
N GLY A 53 -8.54 -4.33 -7.14
CA GLY A 53 -7.16 -4.69 -7.46
C GLY A 53 -6.86 -4.61 -8.96
N ILE A 54 -7.75 -5.17 -9.79
CA ILE A 54 -7.64 -5.11 -11.26
C ILE A 54 -7.63 -3.64 -11.72
N GLY A 55 -8.56 -2.82 -11.22
CA GLY A 55 -8.61 -1.40 -11.54
C GLY A 55 -7.28 -0.68 -11.24
N SER A 56 -6.70 -0.94 -10.06
CA SER A 56 -5.43 -0.35 -9.64
C SER A 56 -4.28 -0.76 -10.58
N VAL A 57 -4.13 -2.07 -10.83
CA VAL A 57 -3.06 -2.60 -11.71
C VAL A 57 -3.22 -2.12 -13.16
N VAL A 58 -4.44 -2.02 -13.66
CA VAL A 58 -4.71 -1.49 -15.00
C VAL A 58 -4.43 0.02 -15.05
N GLY A 59 -4.76 0.77 -14.00
CA GLY A 59 -4.57 2.22 -13.95
C GLY A 59 -3.10 2.65 -13.88
N MET A 60 -2.27 1.94 -13.09
CA MET A 60 -0.87 2.32 -12.83
C MET A 60 0.00 2.53 -14.09
N PRO A 61 0.00 1.68 -15.12
CA PRO A 61 0.83 1.88 -16.32
C PRO A 61 0.48 3.15 -17.11
N PHE A 62 -0.76 3.62 -17.00
CA PHE A 62 -1.19 4.84 -17.68
C PHE A 62 -0.89 6.10 -16.87
N ALA A 63 -0.67 5.97 -15.57
CA ALA A 63 -0.45 7.10 -14.67
C ALA A 63 0.77 7.95 -15.11
N GLY A 64 1.89 7.31 -15.47
CA GLY A 64 3.08 8.02 -15.97
C GLY A 64 2.77 8.89 -17.19
N ARG A 65 2.09 8.32 -18.20
CA ARG A 65 1.68 9.06 -19.41
C ARG A 65 0.71 10.21 -19.10
N PHE A 66 -0.20 10.00 -18.15
CA PHE A 66 -1.11 11.07 -17.73
C PHE A 66 -0.38 12.19 -16.99
N VAL A 67 0.58 11.85 -16.12
CA VAL A 67 1.41 12.83 -15.42
C VAL A 67 2.24 13.65 -16.40
N GLU A 68 2.87 13.02 -17.38
CA GLU A 68 3.63 13.71 -18.44
C GLU A 68 2.75 14.67 -19.26
N ARG A 69 1.51 14.27 -19.56
CA ARG A 69 0.60 15.05 -20.42
C ARG A 69 -0.16 16.14 -19.66
N TYR A 70 -0.58 15.89 -18.42
CA TYR A 70 -1.53 16.75 -17.69
C TYR A 70 -0.97 17.32 -16.39
N SER A 71 0.20 16.96 -15.96
CA SER A 71 0.84 17.25 -14.67
C SER A 71 0.44 16.31 -13.53
N SER A 72 1.36 16.08 -12.59
CA SER A 72 1.11 15.25 -11.40
C SER A 72 0.00 15.87 -10.52
N ARG A 73 -0.10 17.20 -10.46
CA ARG A 73 -1.17 17.90 -9.75
C ARG A 73 -2.56 17.55 -10.29
N THR A 74 -2.76 17.72 -11.61
CA THR A 74 -4.04 17.45 -12.26
C THR A 74 -4.43 15.98 -12.14
N VAL A 75 -3.46 15.08 -12.34
CA VAL A 75 -3.68 13.63 -12.25
C VAL A 75 -4.01 13.21 -10.82
N SER A 76 -3.29 13.72 -9.81
CA SER A 76 -3.62 13.46 -8.40
C SER A 76 -5.02 13.92 -8.03
N LEU A 77 -5.43 15.13 -8.49
CA LEU A 77 -6.76 15.65 -8.23
C LEU A 77 -7.83 14.78 -8.90
N ALA A 78 -7.68 14.46 -10.17
CA ALA A 78 -8.64 13.63 -10.91
C ALA A 78 -8.76 12.23 -10.28
N ALA A 79 -7.65 11.63 -9.93
CA ALA A 79 -7.60 10.32 -9.27
C ALA A 79 -8.27 10.35 -7.88
N THR A 80 -8.05 11.40 -7.09
CA THR A 80 -8.73 11.62 -5.80
C THR A 80 -10.24 11.73 -6.00
N VAL A 81 -10.70 12.50 -6.99
CA VAL A 81 -12.14 12.63 -7.30
C VAL A 81 -12.73 11.28 -7.69
N ILE A 82 -12.08 10.51 -8.56
CA ILE A 82 -12.54 9.18 -8.98
C ILE A 82 -12.64 8.25 -7.77
N LEU A 83 -11.60 8.15 -6.95
CA LEU A 83 -11.55 7.28 -5.79
C LEU A 83 -12.65 7.62 -4.78
N LEU A 84 -12.72 8.88 -4.35
CA LEU A 84 -13.64 9.31 -3.30
C LEU A 84 -15.11 9.32 -3.77
N SER A 85 -15.37 9.66 -5.04
CA SER A 85 -16.72 9.54 -5.60
C SER A 85 -17.18 8.07 -5.67
N SER A 86 -16.27 7.16 -6.00
CA SER A 86 -16.56 5.73 -5.97
C SER A 86 -16.87 5.25 -4.56
N TYR A 87 -16.09 5.66 -3.55
CA TYR A 87 -16.38 5.30 -2.16
C TYR A 87 -17.71 5.89 -1.66
N ALA A 88 -18.03 7.13 -2.04
CA ALA A 88 -19.33 7.74 -1.73
C ALA A 88 -20.50 6.97 -2.36
N ALA A 89 -20.29 6.33 -3.50
CA ALA A 89 -21.32 5.57 -4.22
C ALA A 89 -21.52 4.14 -3.69
N LEU A 90 -20.59 3.58 -2.90
CA LEU A 90 -20.68 2.20 -2.39
C LEU A 90 -22.02 1.88 -1.70
N PRO A 91 -22.59 2.76 -0.84
CA PRO A 91 -23.87 2.49 -0.19
C PRO A 91 -25.05 2.36 -1.16
N LEU A 92 -24.91 2.86 -2.38
CA LEU A 92 -25.94 2.76 -3.43
C LEU A 92 -25.90 1.43 -4.16
N SER A 93 -24.90 0.59 -3.92
CA SER A 93 -24.76 -0.72 -4.56
C SER A 93 -25.90 -1.64 -4.12
N ARG A 94 -26.69 -2.10 -5.11
CA ARG A 94 -27.81 -3.03 -4.91
C ARG A 94 -27.55 -4.39 -5.55
N SER A 95 -26.40 -4.60 -6.14
CA SER A 95 -25.98 -5.86 -6.74
C SER A 95 -24.46 -5.97 -6.72
N LEU A 96 -23.96 -7.21 -6.80
CA LEU A 96 -22.53 -7.49 -6.89
C LEU A 96 -21.89 -6.87 -8.14
N PHE A 97 -22.64 -6.78 -9.24
CA PHE A 97 -22.15 -6.15 -10.46
C PHE A 97 -21.91 -4.65 -10.25
N VAL A 98 -22.84 -3.94 -9.61
CA VAL A 98 -22.67 -2.51 -9.29
C VAL A 98 -21.53 -2.31 -8.30
N LEU A 99 -21.45 -3.15 -7.25
CA LEU A 99 -20.34 -3.10 -6.27
C LEU A 99 -19.00 -3.32 -6.99
N GLY A 100 -18.86 -4.37 -7.79
CA GLY A 100 -17.61 -4.69 -8.49
C GLY A 100 -17.20 -3.59 -9.48
N THR A 101 -18.15 -3.03 -10.22
CA THR A 101 -17.87 -1.91 -11.15
C THR A 101 -17.43 -0.66 -10.39
N THR A 102 -18.09 -0.34 -9.28
CA THR A 102 -17.71 0.80 -8.44
C THR A 102 -16.32 0.62 -7.85
N LEU A 103 -16.00 -0.58 -7.36
CA LEU A 103 -14.66 -0.90 -6.84
C LEU A 103 -13.60 -0.92 -7.94
N LEU A 104 -13.91 -1.37 -9.16
CA LEU A 104 -13.00 -1.28 -10.30
C LEU A 104 -12.61 0.17 -10.58
N ILE A 105 -13.59 1.07 -10.61
CA ILE A 105 -13.37 2.50 -10.84
C ILE A 105 -12.57 3.10 -9.68
N ALA A 106 -12.90 2.74 -8.43
CA ALA A 106 -12.13 3.13 -7.25
C ALA A 106 -10.67 2.68 -7.37
N GLY A 107 -10.44 1.43 -7.82
CA GLY A 107 -9.12 0.87 -8.04
C GLY A 107 -8.30 1.67 -9.06
N VAL A 108 -8.91 2.05 -10.20
CA VAL A 108 -8.23 2.92 -11.18
C VAL A 108 -7.82 4.23 -10.53
N GLY A 109 -8.72 4.87 -9.78
CA GLY A 109 -8.42 6.09 -9.02
C GLY A 109 -7.27 5.90 -8.03
N ALA A 110 -7.31 4.81 -7.26
CA ALA A 110 -6.26 4.48 -6.28
C ALA A 110 -4.90 4.29 -6.95
N GLY A 111 -4.80 3.44 -7.99
CA GLY A 111 -3.54 3.13 -8.67
C GLY A 111 -2.94 4.34 -9.39
N VAL A 112 -3.75 5.11 -10.11
CA VAL A 112 -3.29 6.33 -10.79
C VAL A 112 -2.88 7.39 -9.77
N GLY A 113 -3.64 7.55 -8.69
CA GLY A 113 -3.38 8.51 -7.63
C GLY A 113 -2.09 8.19 -6.87
N ASP A 114 -1.86 6.90 -6.56
CA ASP A 114 -0.63 6.45 -5.89
C ASP A 114 0.61 6.84 -6.69
N VAL A 115 0.65 6.54 -7.98
CA VAL A 115 1.77 6.91 -8.84
C VAL A 115 1.94 8.44 -8.89
N ALA A 116 0.85 9.20 -9.08
CA ALA A 116 0.93 10.65 -9.24
C ALA A 116 1.40 11.36 -7.96
N MET A 117 0.94 10.93 -6.76
CA MET A 117 1.39 11.52 -5.50
C MET A 117 2.83 11.12 -5.16
N ASN A 118 3.28 9.90 -5.52
CA ASN A 118 4.67 9.49 -5.36
C ASN A 118 5.62 10.27 -6.28
N VAL A 119 5.23 10.54 -7.54
CA VAL A 119 5.99 11.42 -8.44
C VAL A 119 6.14 12.80 -7.82
N GLN A 120 5.06 13.39 -7.30
CA GLN A 120 5.12 14.70 -6.65
C GLN A 120 6.00 14.68 -5.38
N GLY A 121 5.94 13.59 -4.61
CA GLY A 121 6.81 13.37 -3.46
C GLY A 121 8.27 13.40 -3.87
N HIS A 122 8.65 12.61 -4.86
CA HIS A 122 10.02 12.55 -5.36
C HIS A 122 10.55 13.91 -5.81
N LEU A 123 9.72 14.71 -6.51
CA LEU A 123 10.08 16.05 -6.93
C LEU A 123 10.38 17.00 -5.76
N VAL A 124 9.61 16.89 -4.69
CA VAL A 124 9.82 17.70 -3.49
C VAL A 124 11.07 17.25 -2.73
N GLU A 125 11.33 15.93 -2.63
CA GLU A 125 12.57 15.39 -2.07
C GLU A 125 13.79 15.92 -2.81
N GLU A 126 13.81 15.81 -4.15
CA GLU A 126 14.93 16.25 -4.99
C GLU A 126 15.21 17.75 -4.79
N ARG A 127 14.16 18.56 -4.72
CA ARG A 127 14.32 20.02 -4.52
C ARG A 127 14.79 20.41 -3.14
N ARG A 128 14.37 19.64 -2.11
CA ARG A 128 14.72 19.93 -0.72
C ARG A 128 16.03 19.29 -0.29
N GLY A 129 16.56 18.34 -1.07
CA GLY A 129 17.75 17.57 -0.71
C GLY A 129 17.57 16.77 0.58
N LYS A 130 16.32 16.36 0.91
CA LYS A 130 15.96 15.64 2.12
C LYS A 130 15.12 14.43 1.78
N VAL A 131 15.38 13.29 2.42
CA VAL A 131 14.57 12.08 2.30
C VAL A 131 13.27 12.27 3.10
N LEU A 132 12.13 12.36 2.41
CA LEU A 132 10.81 12.63 2.99
C LEU A 132 9.79 11.52 2.71
N MET A 133 10.03 10.67 1.71
CA MET A 133 9.12 9.60 1.30
C MET A 133 8.66 8.69 2.47
N PRO A 134 9.56 8.26 3.40
CA PRO A 134 9.12 7.46 4.54
C PRO A 134 8.09 8.17 5.43
N TYR A 135 8.22 9.49 5.60
CA TYR A 135 7.26 10.28 6.40
C TYR A 135 5.89 10.38 5.75
N TRP A 136 5.84 10.46 4.41
CA TRP A 136 4.56 10.48 3.69
C TRP A 136 3.86 9.11 3.74
N HIS A 137 4.59 8.01 3.55
CA HIS A 137 4.04 6.67 3.79
C HIS A 137 3.64 6.45 5.26
N GLY A 138 4.37 7.04 6.21
CA GLY A 138 3.96 7.12 7.61
C GLY A 138 2.65 7.87 7.79
N SER A 139 2.45 9.00 7.08
CA SER A 139 1.19 9.75 7.09
C SER A 139 0.02 8.93 6.58
N PHE A 140 0.22 8.09 5.54
CA PHE A 140 -0.78 7.12 5.09
C PHE A 140 -1.17 6.15 6.21
N SER A 141 -0.19 5.58 6.91
CA SER A 141 -0.46 4.64 8.02
C SER A 141 -1.22 5.31 9.15
N ILE A 142 -0.87 6.55 9.50
CA ILE A 142 -1.61 7.35 10.50
C ILE A 142 -3.04 7.60 10.01
N GLY A 143 -3.22 7.97 8.75
CA GLY A 143 -4.53 8.13 8.12
C GLY A 143 -5.37 6.86 8.23
N ALA A 144 -4.77 5.69 7.96
CA ALA A 144 -5.45 4.40 8.07
C ALA A 144 -5.90 4.10 9.52
N VAL A 145 -5.08 4.42 10.51
CA VAL A 145 -5.48 4.30 11.94
C VAL A 145 -6.70 5.15 12.25
N PHE A 146 -6.66 6.44 11.87
CA PHE A 146 -7.79 7.34 12.11
C PHE A 146 -9.03 6.95 11.31
N GLY A 147 -8.86 6.48 10.08
CA GLY A 147 -9.96 5.99 9.25
C GLY A 147 -10.64 4.76 9.83
N SER A 148 -9.86 3.79 10.32
CA SER A 148 -10.37 2.60 11.01
C SER A 148 -11.10 2.97 12.30
N PHE A 149 -10.52 3.89 13.10
CA PHE A 149 -11.14 4.37 14.31
C PHE A 149 -12.48 5.06 14.02
N PHE A 150 -12.53 5.90 12.99
CA PHE A 150 -13.78 6.54 12.56
C PHE A 150 -14.81 5.51 12.06
N GLY A 151 -14.37 4.48 11.33
CA GLY A 151 -15.23 3.37 10.93
C GLY A 151 -15.82 2.62 12.14
N TRP A 152 -14.99 2.31 13.15
CA TRP A 152 -15.44 1.76 14.42
C TRP A 152 -16.45 2.66 15.14
N LEU A 153 -16.14 3.95 15.28
CA LEU A 153 -17.02 4.92 15.92
C LEU A 153 -18.38 5.00 15.21
N SER A 154 -18.37 4.96 13.88
CA SER A 154 -19.58 4.97 13.07
C SER A 154 -20.47 3.74 13.31
N VAL A 155 -19.86 2.57 13.55
CA VAL A 155 -20.60 1.36 13.92
C VAL A 155 -21.20 1.49 15.31
N VAL A 156 -20.40 1.92 16.30
CA VAL A 156 -20.84 2.08 17.70
C VAL A 156 -21.96 3.10 17.83
N THR A 157 -21.88 4.20 17.10
CA THR A 157 -22.91 5.26 17.12
C THR A 157 -24.12 4.97 16.23
N GLY A 158 -24.11 3.83 15.51
CA GLY A 158 -25.21 3.50 14.58
C GLY A 158 -25.27 4.41 13.34
N LEU A 159 -24.18 5.10 12.99
CA LEU A 159 -24.15 5.97 11.79
C LEU A 159 -24.34 5.12 10.52
N PRO A 160 -25.42 5.38 9.74
CA PRO A 160 -25.67 4.61 8.53
C PRO A 160 -24.54 4.74 7.51
N LEU A 161 -24.28 3.65 6.78
CA LEU A 161 -23.27 3.60 5.73
C LEU A 161 -23.51 4.67 4.65
N SER A 162 -24.79 4.95 4.35
CA SER A 162 -25.26 5.96 3.40
C SER A 162 -24.93 7.40 3.80
N TRP A 163 -24.64 7.65 5.06
CA TRP A 163 -24.18 8.96 5.54
C TRP A 163 -22.66 8.98 5.73
N GLN A 164 -22.10 7.92 6.30
CA GLN A 164 -20.66 7.85 6.60
C GLN A 164 -19.79 8.02 5.36
N LEU A 165 -19.94 7.14 4.35
CA LEU A 165 -19.04 7.14 3.21
C LEU A 165 -19.15 8.39 2.33
N PRO A 166 -20.36 8.92 2.00
CA PRO A 166 -20.44 10.17 1.25
C PRO A 166 -19.89 11.38 2.02
N THR A 167 -20.15 11.48 3.33
CA THR A 167 -19.65 12.61 4.13
C THR A 167 -18.13 12.60 4.24
N VAL A 168 -17.54 11.44 4.56
CA VAL A 168 -16.08 11.29 4.60
C VAL A 168 -15.47 11.64 3.24
N SER A 169 -16.04 11.09 2.17
CA SER A 169 -15.54 11.34 0.81
C SER A 169 -15.62 12.83 0.45
N ALA A 170 -16.72 13.51 0.78
CA ALA A 170 -16.86 14.93 0.51
C ALA A 170 -15.84 15.78 1.28
N ILE A 171 -15.65 15.52 2.58
CA ILE A 171 -14.66 16.22 3.40
C ILE A 171 -13.25 15.99 2.85
N LEU A 172 -12.87 14.74 2.60
CA LEU A 172 -11.56 14.41 2.06
C LEU A 172 -11.34 14.98 0.66
N MET A 173 -12.37 15.01 -0.19
CA MET A 173 -12.29 15.60 -1.53
C MET A 173 -11.94 17.10 -1.46
N VAL A 174 -12.56 17.84 -0.53
CA VAL A 174 -12.25 19.25 -0.30
C VAL A 174 -10.83 19.40 0.25
N VAL A 175 -10.47 18.67 1.31
CA VAL A 175 -9.16 18.78 1.98
C VAL A 175 -8.02 18.40 1.05
N MET A 176 -8.11 17.25 0.38
CA MET A 176 -7.10 16.78 -0.56
C MET A 176 -7.07 17.64 -1.83
N GLY A 177 -8.22 18.07 -2.32
CA GLY A 177 -8.31 19.01 -3.44
C GLY A 177 -7.61 20.32 -3.17
N LEU A 178 -7.82 20.92 -1.99
CA LEU A 178 -7.11 22.12 -1.54
C LEU A 178 -5.60 21.86 -1.40
N ALA A 179 -5.21 20.71 -0.84
CA ALA A 179 -3.80 20.34 -0.72
C ALA A 179 -3.09 20.28 -2.08
N THR A 180 -3.75 19.74 -3.13
CA THR A 180 -3.15 19.71 -4.48
C THR A 180 -2.85 21.10 -5.05
N THR A 181 -3.50 22.16 -4.55
CA THR A 181 -3.19 23.54 -4.99
C THR A 181 -1.77 23.97 -4.64
N HIS A 182 -1.17 23.34 -3.61
CA HIS A 182 0.18 23.58 -3.12
C HIS A 182 1.24 22.63 -3.71
N TYR A 183 0.85 21.79 -4.67
CA TYR A 183 1.78 20.95 -5.43
C TYR A 183 2.70 21.78 -6.30
N LEU A 184 3.88 21.23 -6.59
CA LEU A 184 4.79 21.81 -7.56
C LEU A 184 4.13 21.81 -8.95
N ARG A 185 4.37 22.85 -9.71
CA ARG A 185 3.95 22.91 -11.12
C ARG A 185 4.96 22.14 -11.96
N ASP A 186 4.54 21.07 -12.59
CA ASP A 186 5.40 20.13 -13.34
C ASP A 186 6.02 20.75 -14.63
N GLY A 187 5.50 21.89 -15.12
CA GLY A 187 6.08 22.63 -16.26
C GLY A 187 7.55 23.05 -16.06
N ILE A 188 8.09 22.80 -14.85
CA ILE A 188 9.50 23.03 -14.52
C ILE A 188 10.33 21.74 -14.73
N LEU A 189 9.69 20.56 -14.91
CA LEU A 189 10.38 19.29 -15.14
C LEU A 189 11.13 19.25 -16.47
N ASN A 190 10.50 19.69 -17.56
CA ASN A 190 11.14 19.73 -18.87
C ASN A 190 12.36 20.66 -18.87
N SER A 191 12.31 21.77 -18.10
CA SER A 191 13.44 22.70 -18.02
C SER A 191 14.59 22.20 -17.14
N SER A 192 14.35 21.34 -16.16
CA SER A 192 15.39 20.82 -15.26
C SER A 192 16.13 19.61 -15.86
N PHE A 193 15.42 18.75 -16.59
CA PHE A 193 16.07 17.67 -17.36
C PHE A 193 16.85 18.22 -18.56
N GLU A 194 16.30 19.19 -19.30
CA GLU A 194 17.02 19.88 -20.37
C GLU A 194 18.20 20.71 -19.84
N LYS A 195 18.07 21.43 -18.72
CA LYS A 195 19.18 22.18 -18.14
C LYS A 195 20.31 21.32 -17.60
N LYS A 196 19.99 20.13 -16.98
CA LYS A 196 21.06 19.17 -16.60
C LYS A 196 21.75 18.56 -17.82
N ALA A 197 21.06 18.42 -18.95
CA ALA A 197 21.69 18.02 -20.20
C ALA A 197 22.54 19.13 -20.86
N VAL A 198 22.15 20.38 -20.70
CA VAL A 198 22.83 21.56 -21.33
C VAL A 198 23.94 22.12 -20.43
N VAL A 199 23.87 22.01 -19.09
CA VAL A 199 24.93 22.52 -18.18
C VAL A 199 26.15 21.58 -18.12
N ARG A 200 26.05 20.33 -18.60
CA ARG A 200 27.24 19.54 -18.95
C ARG A 200 27.69 19.92 -20.36
N GLY A 201 28.29 21.12 -20.47
CA GLY A 201 29.06 21.51 -21.66
C GLY A 201 30.08 20.42 -22.03
N PRO A 202 30.62 20.43 -23.25
CA PRO A 202 31.46 19.37 -23.77
C PRO A 202 32.81 19.38 -23.05
N GLN A 203 32.89 18.74 -21.85
CA GLN A 203 34.17 18.27 -21.36
C GLN A 203 34.51 17.02 -22.16
N THR A 204 35.39 17.18 -23.07
CA THR A 204 36.05 16.16 -23.86
C THR A 204 36.84 15.20 -22.95
N LEU A 205 36.12 14.25 -22.38
CA LEU A 205 36.72 13.00 -21.97
C LEU A 205 36.49 11.99 -23.11
N PRO A 206 37.49 11.20 -23.48
CA PRO A 206 37.31 10.23 -24.57
C PRO A 206 36.20 9.28 -24.21
N VAL A 207 35.04 9.48 -24.85
CA VAL A 207 33.96 8.53 -24.82
C VAL A 207 34.49 7.26 -25.51
N SER A 208 34.98 6.33 -24.72
CA SER A 208 35.16 4.98 -25.18
C SER A 208 33.82 4.52 -25.75
N ARG A 209 33.74 4.48 -27.09
CA ARG A 209 32.62 3.95 -27.87
C ARG A 209 32.50 2.44 -27.69
N SER A 210 32.35 1.96 -26.47
CA SER A 210 32.09 0.54 -26.20
C SER A 210 31.09 0.30 -25.06
N THR A 211 30.13 1.19 -24.88
CA THR A 211 28.85 0.77 -24.33
C THR A 211 27.91 0.49 -25.49
N ARG A 212 28.13 -0.64 -26.20
CA ARG A 212 27.02 -1.38 -26.78
C ARG A 212 25.89 -1.28 -25.78
N CYS A 213 24.73 -0.78 -26.21
CA CYS A 213 23.46 -1.16 -25.61
C CYS A 213 23.40 -2.68 -25.65
N GLN A 214 24.03 -3.30 -24.68
CA GLN A 214 23.78 -4.71 -24.40
C GLN A 214 22.32 -4.73 -24.03
N ASP A 215 21.55 -5.27 -24.93
CA ASP A 215 20.23 -5.85 -24.76
C ASP A 215 20.29 -6.75 -23.51
N ARG A 216 20.31 -6.14 -22.32
CA ARG A 216 20.21 -6.83 -21.04
C ARG A 216 18.76 -7.20 -20.92
N ARG A 217 18.36 -8.25 -21.67
CA ARG A 217 17.16 -9.02 -21.45
C ARG A 217 16.92 -9.02 -19.96
N LEU A 218 15.67 -8.77 -19.54
CA LEU A 218 15.17 -8.82 -18.17
C LEU A 218 15.49 -10.21 -17.56
N ARG A 219 16.76 -10.46 -17.23
CA ARG A 219 17.16 -11.67 -16.53
C ARG A 219 16.79 -11.44 -15.07
N PHE A 220 15.79 -12.16 -14.61
CA PHE A 220 15.51 -12.27 -13.18
C PHE A 220 16.67 -13.05 -12.54
N GLU A 221 17.48 -12.36 -11.77
CA GLU A 221 18.47 -13.02 -10.93
C GLU A 221 17.74 -13.78 -9.81
N PRO A 222 18.24 -14.96 -9.40
CA PRO A 222 17.60 -15.75 -8.34
C PRO A 222 17.33 -14.95 -7.07
N ILE A 223 18.22 -14.03 -6.72
CA ILE A 223 18.07 -13.17 -5.54
C ILE A 223 16.89 -12.20 -5.67
N VAL A 224 16.63 -11.66 -6.87
CA VAL A 224 15.48 -10.77 -7.14
C VAL A 224 14.18 -11.55 -7.03
N ILE A 225 14.15 -12.80 -7.48
CA ILE A 225 12.99 -13.67 -7.36
C ILE A 225 12.72 -13.97 -5.88
N VAL A 226 13.75 -14.32 -5.10
CA VAL A 226 13.58 -14.62 -3.66
C VAL A 226 13.11 -13.38 -2.89
N LEU A 227 13.69 -12.21 -3.13
CA LEU A 227 13.21 -10.95 -2.55
C LEU A 227 11.78 -10.62 -3.01
N GLY A 228 11.46 -10.93 -4.27
CA GLY A 228 10.12 -10.81 -4.83
C GLY A 228 9.12 -11.71 -4.11
N ILE A 229 9.47 -12.95 -3.78
CA ILE A 229 8.61 -13.86 -3.00
C ILE A 229 8.38 -13.33 -1.59
N VAL A 230 9.40 -12.78 -0.93
CA VAL A 230 9.27 -12.20 0.41
C VAL A 230 8.30 -11.02 0.41
N ILE A 231 8.41 -10.12 -0.57
CA ILE A 231 7.53 -8.96 -0.66
C ILE A 231 6.11 -9.35 -1.10
N LEU A 232 5.98 -10.37 -1.98
CA LEU A 232 4.71 -10.96 -2.37
C LEU A 232 3.98 -11.52 -1.14
N ALA A 233 4.67 -12.31 -0.31
CA ALA A 233 4.11 -12.85 0.92
C ALA A 233 3.58 -11.75 1.86
N THR A 234 4.32 -10.64 1.97
CA THR A 234 3.90 -9.47 2.74
C THR A 234 2.66 -8.81 2.15
N ALA A 235 2.65 -8.58 0.84
CA ALA A 235 1.54 -7.92 0.15
C ALA A 235 0.26 -8.78 0.15
N VAL A 236 0.38 -10.10 0.01
CA VAL A 236 -0.75 -11.04 0.21
C VAL A 236 -1.29 -10.93 1.63
N GLY A 237 -0.41 -10.97 2.63
CA GLY A 237 -0.82 -10.87 4.03
C GLY A 237 -1.47 -9.53 4.37
N GLU A 238 -0.94 -8.41 3.90
CA GLU A 238 -1.51 -7.07 4.11
C GLU A 238 -2.86 -6.94 3.36
N GLY A 239 -2.94 -7.41 2.11
CA GLY A 239 -4.18 -7.39 1.33
C GLY A 239 -5.29 -8.21 1.98
N VAL A 240 -4.97 -9.43 2.41
CA VAL A 240 -5.93 -10.30 3.12
C VAL A 240 -6.40 -9.68 4.43
N ALA A 241 -5.52 -9.03 5.20
CA ALA A 241 -5.93 -8.33 6.40
C ALA A 241 -6.88 -7.17 6.09
N ASN A 242 -6.61 -6.40 5.05
CA ASN A 242 -7.48 -5.31 4.63
C ASN A 242 -8.89 -5.80 4.26
N ASP A 243 -8.97 -6.90 3.51
CA ASP A 243 -10.23 -7.38 2.94
C ASP A 243 -11.06 -8.22 3.94
N TRP A 244 -10.41 -9.03 4.76
CA TRP A 244 -11.06 -10.11 5.49
C TRP A 244 -10.99 -10.02 7.01
N LEU A 245 -10.04 -9.23 7.58
CA LEU A 245 -9.81 -9.24 9.03
C LEU A 245 -11.04 -8.81 9.84
N ALA A 246 -11.75 -7.76 9.38
CA ALA A 246 -12.98 -7.33 10.04
C ALA A 246 -14.10 -8.37 9.92
N LEU A 247 -14.19 -9.03 8.76
CA LEU A 247 -15.20 -10.05 8.46
C LEU A 247 -15.05 -11.31 9.32
N VAL A 248 -13.83 -11.84 9.45
CA VAL A 248 -13.59 -13.07 10.21
C VAL A 248 -13.96 -12.92 11.69
N LEU A 249 -13.80 -11.74 12.25
CA LEU A 249 -14.21 -11.48 13.64
C LEU A 249 -15.73 -11.47 13.80
N VAL A 250 -16.45 -10.96 12.81
CA VAL A 250 -17.91 -10.86 12.83
C VAL A 250 -18.53 -12.23 12.52
N ASP A 251 -18.11 -12.88 11.45
CA ASP A 251 -18.76 -14.08 10.91
C ASP A 251 -18.44 -15.34 11.69
N ASP A 252 -17.17 -15.59 11.97
CA ASP A 252 -16.75 -16.86 12.57
C ASP A 252 -16.61 -16.78 14.08
N ARG A 253 -16.40 -15.57 14.63
CA ARG A 253 -16.26 -15.36 16.08
C ARG A 253 -17.52 -14.77 16.72
N GLY A 254 -18.55 -14.45 15.93
CA GLY A 254 -19.78 -13.83 16.44
C GLY A 254 -19.54 -12.48 17.12
N ALA A 255 -18.42 -11.81 16.85
CA ALA A 255 -18.11 -10.53 17.44
C ALA A 255 -18.99 -9.43 16.87
N ALA A 256 -19.29 -8.41 17.67
CA ALA A 256 -20.00 -7.25 17.15
C ALA A 256 -19.19 -6.58 16.03
N PRO A 257 -19.85 -5.98 15.02
CA PRO A 257 -19.17 -5.29 13.91
C PRO A 257 -18.15 -4.24 14.36
N ALA A 258 -18.39 -3.59 15.51
CA ALA A 258 -17.47 -2.65 16.13
C ALA A 258 -16.13 -3.33 16.53
N VAL A 259 -16.17 -4.59 17.00
CA VAL A 259 -14.95 -5.34 17.34
C VAL A 259 -14.16 -5.67 16.09
N GLY A 260 -14.83 -6.04 14.99
CA GLY A 260 -14.18 -6.24 13.69
C GLY A 260 -13.45 -4.98 13.20
N ALA A 261 -14.12 -3.82 13.25
CA ALA A 261 -13.53 -2.54 12.89
C ALA A 261 -12.36 -2.14 13.80
N LEU A 262 -12.48 -2.38 15.13
CA LEU A 262 -11.40 -2.14 16.09
C LEU A 262 -10.20 -3.04 15.84
N THR A 263 -10.43 -4.30 15.50
CA THR A 263 -9.36 -5.27 15.19
C THR A 263 -8.57 -4.83 13.96
N TYR A 264 -9.27 -4.41 12.91
CA TYR A 264 -8.65 -3.86 11.72
C TYR A 264 -7.88 -2.55 12.01
N GLY A 265 -8.45 -1.68 12.86
CA GLY A 265 -7.77 -0.47 13.33
C GLY A 265 -6.49 -0.77 14.10
N GLY A 266 -6.51 -1.77 14.97
CA GLY A 266 -5.36 -2.23 15.73
C GLY A 266 -4.25 -2.84 14.86
N PHE A 267 -4.62 -3.61 13.84
CA PHE A 267 -3.70 -4.09 12.81
C PHE A 267 -2.98 -2.91 12.12
N ASN A 268 -3.73 -1.91 11.66
CA ASN A 268 -3.15 -0.72 11.04
C ASN A 268 -2.26 0.09 11.99
N LEU A 269 -2.65 0.19 13.27
CA LEU A 269 -1.86 0.86 14.31
C LEU A 269 -0.52 0.17 14.52
N THR A 270 -0.51 -1.16 14.65
CA THR A 270 0.73 -1.92 14.83
C THR A 270 1.60 -1.92 13.58
N MET A 271 0.99 -1.89 12.38
CA MET A 271 1.70 -1.63 11.12
C MET A 271 2.40 -0.26 11.15
N ALA A 272 1.71 0.79 11.59
CA ALA A 272 2.31 2.13 11.69
C ALA A 272 3.48 2.14 12.69
N ILE A 273 3.26 1.61 13.91
CA ILE A 273 4.30 1.53 14.94
C ILE A 273 5.54 0.81 14.41
N GLY A 274 5.36 -0.35 13.80
CA GLY A 274 6.47 -1.12 13.26
C GLY A 274 7.20 -0.43 12.10
N ARG A 275 6.51 0.31 11.24
CA ARG A 275 7.14 1.12 10.17
C ARG A 275 8.03 2.24 10.73
N PHE A 276 7.61 2.90 11.82
CA PHE A 276 8.40 3.95 12.46
C PHE A 276 9.57 3.40 13.29
N THR A 277 9.41 2.26 13.95
CA THR A 277 10.42 1.66 14.84
C THR A 277 11.35 0.69 14.12
N GLY A 278 10.92 0.14 12.99
CA GLY A 278 11.62 -0.91 12.26
C GLY A 278 13.02 -0.52 11.79
N GLY A 279 13.20 0.74 11.36
CA GLY A 279 14.51 1.26 10.97
C GLY A 279 15.53 1.17 12.12
N SER A 280 15.15 1.58 13.31
CA SER A 280 16.00 1.49 14.51
C SER A 280 16.26 0.04 14.93
N ALA A 281 15.26 -0.84 14.77
CA ALA A 281 15.45 -2.27 15.06
C ALA A 281 16.45 -2.90 14.07
N ILE A 282 16.34 -2.58 12.77
CA ILE A 282 17.28 -3.06 11.73
C ILE A 282 18.69 -2.54 12.01
N GLN A 283 18.86 -1.27 12.38
CA GLN A 283 20.17 -0.71 12.71
C GLN A 283 20.82 -1.39 13.93
N ARG A 284 20.01 -1.77 14.94
CA ARG A 284 20.52 -2.38 16.18
C ARG A 284 20.77 -3.88 16.04
N PHE A 285 19.91 -4.62 15.35
CA PHE A 285 19.93 -6.08 15.34
C PHE A 285 20.31 -6.68 13.98
N GLY A 286 20.40 -5.86 12.94
CA GLY A 286 20.58 -6.31 11.55
C GLY A 286 19.27 -6.70 10.88
N ARG A 287 19.27 -6.66 9.54
CA ARG A 287 18.07 -6.89 8.72
C ARG A 287 17.55 -8.33 8.82
N VAL A 288 18.44 -9.34 8.77
CA VAL A 288 18.04 -10.75 8.77
C VAL A 288 17.35 -11.18 10.06
N PRO A 289 17.89 -10.90 11.27
CA PRO A 289 17.18 -11.25 12.52
C PRO A 289 15.83 -10.55 12.64
N VAL A 290 15.75 -9.27 12.26
CA VAL A 290 14.49 -8.51 12.29
C VAL A 290 13.45 -9.11 11.36
N LEU A 291 13.82 -9.48 10.13
CA LEU A 291 12.89 -10.13 9.19
C LEU A 291 12.45 -11.51 9.65
N ARG A 292 13.34 -12.30 10.27
CA ARG A 292 12.98 -13.58 10.87
C ARG A 292 11.97 -13.43 11.99
N SER A 293 12.22 -12.52 12.92
CA SER A 293 11.27 -12.21 14.01
C SER A 293 9.94 -11.71 13.45
N ALA A 294 9.97 -10.86 12.44
CA ALA A 294 8.81 -10.27 11.80
C ALA A 294 7.90 -11.33 11.16
N GLY A 295 8.46 -12.21 10.32
CA GLY A 295 7.70 -13.29 9.69
C GLY A 295 7.17 -14.32 10.71
N THR A 296 7.97 -14.68 11.73
CA THR A 296 7.53 -15.58 12.81
C THR A 296 6.39 -14.95 13.61
N LEU A 297 6.49 -13.66 13.95
CA LEU A 297 5.45 -12.93 14.67
C LEU A 297 4.15 -12.86 13.87
N ALA A 298 4.24 -12.55 12.58
CA ALA A 298 3.07 -12.54 11.70
C ALA A 298 2.42 -13.92 11.61
N CYS A 299 3.20 -14.98 11.39
CA CYS A 299 2.71 -16.37 11.35
C CYS A 299 2.03 -16.76 12.66
N ALA A 300 2.67 -16.50 13.80
CA ALA A 300 2.11 -16.79 15.12
C ALA A 300 0.81 -15.99 15.37
N GLY A 301 0.79 -14.71 14.99
CA GLY A 301 -0.39 -13.85 15.12
C GLY A 301 -1.58 -14.37 14.32
N ILE A 302 -1.38 -14.73 13.04
CA ILE A 302 -2.40 -15.31 12.18
C ILE A 302 -2.90 -16.63 12.77
N THR A 303 -1.99 -17.50 13.21
CA THR A 303 -2.33 -18.80 13.79
C THR A 303 -3.16 -18.64 15.06
N ALA A 304 -2.77 -17.72 15.95
CA ALA A 304 -3.52 -17.42 17.17
C ALA A 304 -4.91 -16.86 16.86
N LEU A 305 -5.01 -15.93 15.92
CA LEU A 305 -6.28 -15.38 15.45
C LEU A 305 -7.21 -16.48 14.93
N CYS A 306 -6.70 -17.42 14.16
CA CYS A 306 -7.52 -18.43 13.48
C CYS A 306 -7.87 -19.63 14.38
N LEU A 307 -6.96 -20.06 15.25
CA LEU A 307 -7.11 -21.33 15.98
C LEU A 307 -7.61 -21.18 17.42
N VAL A 308 -7.35 -20.03 18.06
CA VAL A 308 -7.74 -19.86 19.45
C VAL A 308 -9.17 -19.30 19.54
N ASN A 309 -10.04 -19.99 20.24
CA ASN A 309 -11.45 -19.59 20.39
C ASN A 309 -11.62 -18.52 21.49
N SER A 310 -10.97 -17.36 21.29
CA SER A 310 -11.06 -16.20 22.18
C SER A 310 -10.93 -14.94 21.36
N THR A 311 -11.94 -14.07 21.40
CA THR A 311 -11.91 -12.78 20.69
C THR A 311 -10.74 -11.91 21.13
N PHE A 312 -10.38 -11.93 22.41
CA PHE A 312 -9.24 -11.17 22.93
C PHE A 312 -7.91 -11.66 22.32
N ILE A 313 -7.71 -12.99 22.25
CA ILE A 313 -6.50 -13.55 21.64
C ILE A 313 -6.50 -13.30 20.12
N ALA A 314 -7.65 -13.33 19.47
CA ALA A 314 -7.78 -12.98 18.07
C ALA A 314 -7.35 -11.52 17.79
N LEU A 315 -7.74 -10.57 18.67
CA LEU A 315 -7.26 -9.18 18.58
C LEU A 315 -5.74 -9.09 18.72
N LEU A 316 -5.17 -9.73 19.74
CA LEU A 316 -3.71 -9.75 19.94
C LEU A 316 -3.00 -10.42 18.75
N GLY A 317 -3.59 -11.45 18.17
CA GLY A 317 -3.10 -12.11 16.95
C GLY A 317 -3.08 -11.17 15.76
N ALA A 318 -4.14 -10.39 15.55
CA ALA A 318 -4.20 -9.38 14.50
C ALA A 318 -3.12 -8.27 14.69
N PHE A 319 -2.90 -7.85 15.92
CA PHE A 319 -1.87 -6.85 16.26
C PHE A 319 -0.46 -7.39 16.01
N ALA A 320 -0.20 -8.63 16.40
CA ALA A 320 1.06 -9.32 16.13
C ALA A 320 1.28 -9.51 14.62
N TRP A 321 0.23 -9.85 13.88
CA TRP A 321 0.27 -9.95 12.41
C TRP A 321 0.66 -8.62 11.78
N GLY A 322 -0.01 -7.51 12.12
CA GLY A 322 0.30 -6.17 11.60
C GLY A 322 1.73 -5.74 11.92
N LEU A 323 2.16 -5.89 13.19
CA LEU A 323 3.51 -5.56 13.61
C LEU A 323 4.55 -6.39 12.84
N GLY A 324 4.29 -7.69 12.64
CA GLY A 324 5.18 -8.58 11.91
C GLY A 324 5.38 -8.18 10.45
N LEU A 325 4.31 -7.81 9.73
CA LEU A 325 4.43 -7.41 8.32
C LEU A 325 5.07 -6.02 8.11
N SER A 326 4.97 -5.15 9.09
CA SER A 326 5.25 -3.71 8.97
C SER A 326 6.62 -3.36 8.41
N VAL A 327 7.66 -4.08 8.81
CA VAL A 327 9.07 -3.79 8.48
C VAL A 327 9.55 -4.48 7.21
N VAL A 328 8.80 -5.45 6.71
CA VAL A 328 9.28 -6.36 5.65
C VAL A 328 9.42 -5.63 4.32
N PHE A 329 8.37 -4.91 3.90
CA PHE A 329 8.37 -4.19 2.62
C PHE A 329 9.56 -3.21 2.51
N PRO A 330 9.77 -2.26 3.43
CA PRO A 330 10.88 -1.31 3.33
C PRO A 330 12.25 -2.01 3.41
N ALA A 331 12.39 -3.05 4.23
CA ALA A 331 13.65 -3.79 4.36
C ALA A 331 14.03 -4.54 3.08
N VAL A 332 13.05 -5.14 2.41
CA VAL A 332 13.25 -5.88 1.15
C VAL A 332 13.55 -4.93 -0.01
N ILE A 333 12.86 -3.81 -0.10
CA ILE A 333 13.15 -2.77 -1.12
C ILE A 333 14.56 -2.21 -0.94
N SER A 334 14.99 -1.96 0.30
CA SER A 334 16.36 -1.54 0.60
C SER A 334 17.38 -2.60 0.15
N ALA A 335 17.14 -3.88 0.46
CA ALA A 335 18.01 -4.97 0.03
C ALA A 335 18.10 -5.12 -1.50
N ALA A 336 16.99 -4.89 -2.21
CA ALA A 336 16.97 -4.88 -3.67
C ALA A 336 17.82 -3.73 -4.25
N GLY A 337 17.75 -2.55 -3.61
CA GLY A 337 18.56 -1.38 -3.97
C GLY A 337 20.06 -1.59 -3.85
N GLU A 338 20.50 -2.46 -2.94
CA GLU A 338 21.90 -2.80 -2.69
C GLU A 338 22.49 -3.80 -3.71
N ILE A 339 21.70 -4.30 -4.69
CA ILE A 339 22.19 -5.25 -5.70
C ILE A 339 23.16 -4.51 -6.66
N PRO A 340 24.45 -4.94 -6.75
CA PRO A 340 25.45 -4.21 -7.49
C PRO A 340 25.10 -4.07 -8.99
N GLY A 341 25.16 -2.84 -9.50
CA GLY A 341 24.92 -2.51 -10.91
C GLY A 341 23.49 -2.66 -11.40
N ARG A 342 22.54 -3.02 -10.51
CA ARG A 342 21.12 -3.26 -10.85
C ARG A 342 20.10 -2.72 -9.86
N GLY A 343 20.51 -1.97 -8.83
CA GLY A 343 19.63 -1.56 -7.73
C GLY A 343 18.27 -1.02 -8.16
N VAL A 344 18.24 -0.06 -9.09
CA VAL A 344 16.99 0.52 -9.58
C VAL A 344 16.11 -0.51 -10.30
N ALA A 345 16.70 -1.34 -11.17
CA ALA A 345 15.96 -2.38 -11.90
C ALA A 345 15.45 -3.47 -10.95
N ALA A 346 16.25 -3.85 -9.94
CA ALA A 346 15.88 -4.83 -8.94
C ALA A 346 14.73 -4.33 -8.06
N ILE A 347 14.76 -3.06 -7.61
CA ILE A 347 13.64 -2.43 -6.88
C ILE A 347 12.36 -2.52 -7.71
N ALA A 348 12.41 -2.13 -8.99
CA ALA A 348 11.24 -2.17 -9.85
C ALA A 348 10.69 -3.59 -10.04
N GLN A 349 11.56 -4.59 -10.26
CA GLN A 349 11.16 -5.98 -10.42
C GLN A 349 10.54 -6.55 -9.13
N VAL A 350 11.19 -6.33 -7.99
CA VAL A 350 10.71 -6.77 -6.68
C VAL A 350 9.37 -6.12 -6.32
N ALA A 351 9.24 -4.81 -6.54
CA ALA A 351 7.97 -4.10 -6.32
C ALA A 351 6.84 -4.63 -7.21
N THR A 352 7.11 -4.89 -8.50
CA THR A 352 6.11 -5.44 -9.42
C THR A 352 5.60 -6.80 -8.94
N ILE A 353 6.50 -7.69 -8.48
CA ILE A 353 6.11 -8.98 -7.89
C ILE A 353 5.27 -8.75 -6.64
N GLY A 354 5.65 -7.81 -5.79
CA GLY A 354 4.91 -7.45 -4.57
C GLY A 354 3.49 -7.01 -4.85
N TYR A 355 3.29 -6.09 -5.79
CA TYR A 355 1.95 -5.60 -6.12
C TYR A 355 1.00 -6.70 -6.63
N ALA A 356 1.53 -7.76 -7.27
CA ALA A 356 0.72 -8.92 -7.64
C ALA A 356 0.11 -9.62 -6.40
N GLY A 357 0.73 -9.48 -5.23
CA GLY A 357 0.22 -10.05 -3.98
C GLY A 357 -1.14 -9.51 -3.55
N PHE A 358 -1.37 -8.21 -3.74
CA PHE A 358 -2.66 -7.59 -3.44
C PHE A 358 -3.80 -8.13 -4.32
N LEU A 359 -3.49 -8.59 -5.54
CA LEU A 359 -4.48 -9.21 -6.42
C LEU A 359 -4.81 -10.66 -6.05
N ILE A 360 -3.87 -11.35 -5.39
CA ILE A 360 -4.00 -12.78 -5.07
C ILE A 360 -4.79 -12.97 -3.77
N GLY A 361 -4.63 -12.08 -2.80
CA GLY A 361 -5.14 -12.26 -1.44
C GLY A 361 -6.65 -12.45 -1.36
N ALA A 362 -7.42 -11.50 -1.91
CA ALA A 362 -8.87 -11.55 -1.85
C ALA A 362 -9.46 -12.82 -2.51
N PRO A 363 -9.09 -13.17 -3.77
CA PRO A 363 -9.63 -14.37 -4.42
C PRO A 363 -9.18 -15.66 -3.75
N LEU A 364 -7.96 -15.73 -3.23
CA LEU A 364 -7.47 -16.91 -2.53
C LEU A 364 -8.37 -17.25 -1.33
N ILE A 365 -8.61 -16.28 -0.45
CA ILE A 365 -9.44 -16.49 0.73
C ILE A 365 -10.91 -16.70 0.35
N GLY A 366 -11.45 -15.89 -0.57
CA GLY A 366 -12.84 -16.06 -1.03
C GLY A 366 -13.11 -17.43 -1.66
N LEU A 367 -12.12 -17.98 -2.40
CA LEU A 367 -12.25 -19.33 -2.96
C LEU A 367 -12.21 -20.41 -1.89
N LEU A 368 -11.29 -20.30 -0.91
CA LEU A 368 -11.19 -21.25 0.20
C LEU A 368 -12.45 -21.21 1.09
N ALA A 369 -13.03 -20.03 1.29
CA ALA A 369 -14.24 -19.84 2.07
C ALA A 369 -15.49 -20.54 1.52
N ARG A 370 -15.43 -21.06 0.27
CA ARG A 370 -16.49 -21.93 -0.27
C ARG A 370 -16.56 -23.31 0.38
N TRP A 371 -15.43 -23.80 0.91
CA TRP A 371 -15.31 -25.17 1.42
C TRP A 371 -15.02 -25.23 2.91
N MET A 372 -14.69 -24.10 3.53
CA MET A 372 -14.34 -24.05 4.94
C MET A 372 -14.72 -22.70 5.57
N PRO A 373 -14.88 -22.61 6.90
CA PRO A 373 -15.07 -21.34 7.59
C PRO A 373 -13.96 -20.32 7.25
N LEU A 374 -14.28 -19.04 7.32
CA LEU A 374 -13.39 -17.96 6.89
C LEU A 374 -12.09 -17.92 7.73
N ASP A 375 -12.16 -18.21 9.03
CA ASP A 375 -11.00 -18.32 9.92
C ASP A 375 -10.04 -19.44 9.47
N ARG A 376 -10.56 -20.56 8.97
CA ARG A 376 -9.74 -21.66 8.42
C ARG A 376 -9.15 -21.30 7.07
N ALA A 377 -9.89 -20.60 6.24
CA ALA A 377 -9.39 -20.07 4.98
C ALA A 377 -8.23 -19.07 5.23
N LEU A 378 -8.38 -18.20 6.24
CA LEU A 378 -7.35 -17.22 6.62
C LEU A 378 -6.06 -17.89 7.11
N LEU A 379 -6.15 -19.06 7.73
CA LEU A 379 -4.99 -19.80 8.20
C LEU A 379 -4.01 -20.15 7.07
N ALA A 380 -4.47 -20.21 5.82
CA ALA A 380 -3.59 -20.40 4.66
C ALA A 380 -2.53 -19.29 4.50
N ILE A 381 -2.73 -18.13 5.13
CA ILE A 381 -1.76 -17.02 5.11
C ILE A 381 -0.60 -17.25 6.09
N ALA A 382 -0.77 -18.06 7.13
CA ALA A 382 0.27 -18.33 8.11
C ALA A 382 1.54 -18.96 7.49
N PRO A 383 1.47 -20.03 6.66
CA PRO A 383 2.65 -20.54 5.95
C PRO A 383 3.23 -19.53 4.95
N ILE A 384 2.40 -18.68 4.33
CA ILE A 384 2.88 -17.63 3.43
C ILE A 384 3.70 -16.59 4.25
N ALA A 385 3.23 -16.17 5.42
CA ALA A 385 3.99 -15.29 6.30
C ALA A 385 5.29 -15.96 6.81
N LEU A 386 5.30 -17.27 7.02
CA LEU A 386 6.50 -18.00 7.42
C LEU A 386 7.60 -18.00 6.34
N LEU A 387 7.24 -17.86 5.04
CA LEU A 387 8.23 -17.68 3.97
C LEU A 387 9.14 -16.47 4.21
N ILE A 388 8.64 -15.41 4.85
CA ILE A 388 9.42 -14.24 5.21
C ILE A 388 10.57 -14.64 6.14
N THR A 389 10.29 -15.47 7.15
CA THR A 389 11.29 -16.00 8.10
C THR A 389 12.33 -16.87 7.41
N LEU A 390 11.86 -17.81 6.57
CA LEU A 390 12.71 -18.80 5.90
C LEU A 390 13.64 -18.13 4.86
N LEU A 391 13.12 -17.14 4.13
CA LEU A 391 13.84 -16.47 3.07
C LEU A 391 14.54 -15.17 3.51
N ALA A 392 14.48 -14.80 4.79
CA ALA A 392 15.04 -13.56 5.33
C ALA A 392 16.53 -13.37 5.01
N SER A 393 17.30 -14.45 4.90
CA SER A 393 18.74 -14.42 4.57
C SER A 393 19.03 -13.79 3.20
N ALA A 394 18.05 -13.81 2.28
CA ALA A 394 18.18 -13.16 0.96
C ALA A 394 18.31 -11.63 1.08
N ALA A 395 17.77 -11.04 2.15
CA ALA A 395 17.84 -9.61 2.42
C ALA A 395 19.07 -9.19 3.26
N LYS A 396 20.08 -10.08 3.41
CA LYS A 396 21.32 -9.76 4.14
C LYS A 396 21.96 -8.51 3.57
N GLU A 397 22.41 -7.63 4.46
CA GLU A 397 23.14 -6.40 4.13
C GLU A 397 24.39 -6.72 3.31
N ARG A 398 24.57 -5.98 2.23
CA ARG A 398 25.75 -6.08 1.37
C ARG A 398 26.66 -4.92 1.66
N SER A 399 27.86 -5.22 2.15
CA SER A 399 28.89 -4.18 2.34
C SER A 399 29.16 -3.50 1.00
N PRO A 400 29.30 -2.15 0.97
CA PRO A 400 29.79 -1.48 -0.22
C PRO A 400 31.12 -2.13 -0.60
N GLN A 401 31.21 -2.73 -1.78
CA GLN A 401 32.51 -3.14 -2.30
C GLN A 401 33.34 -1.87 -2.42
N THR A 402 34.36 -1.72 -1.58
CA THR A 402 35.42 -0.73 -1.78
C THR A 402 35.98 -1.02 -3.17
N VAL A 403 35.64 -0.13 -4.11
CA VAL A 403 36.29 -0.12 -5.44
C VAL A 403 37.75 0.20 -5.15
N ARG A 404 38.59 -0.84 -5.18
CA ARG A 404 40.06 -0.68 -5.21
C ARG A 404 40.48 -0.33 -6.64
#